data_c0c2d795a44c0170fa93fe516da9dc10
#
_entry.id   c0c2d795a44c0170fa93fe516da9dc10
#
_cell.length_a   1.000
_cell.length_b   1.000
_cell.length_c   1.000
_cell.angle_alpha   90.00
_cell.angle_beta   90.00
_cell.angle_gamma   90.00
#
_symmetry.space_group_name_H-M   'P 1'
#
loop_
_entity.id
_entity.type
_entity.pdbx_description
1 polymer ?
#
loop_
_entity_poly.entity_id
_entity_poly.type
_entity_poly.pdbx_seq_one_letter_code
_entity_poly.pdbx_strand_id
1 'polypeptide(L)'
;LLDISGNFLFTLIIGIGLIITGIIQKTIKSDLKNERNLDNKVAIATGILQGFAVIPGISRSGITTSYLLFRRFNPSTALRLSFIMSIPAVFLANLFVIFVEGIQDLQFIELIIAVAFSCVSGLISISSFIKIAQKIRFWIFSIFVGGLLVIPYILNLIS
;
A
#
# COMPACT_ATOMS: atom_id res chain seq x y z
N LEU A 1 -30.13 6.58 3.15
CA LEU A 1 -29.86 5.15 2.94
C LEU A 1 -28.56 5.05 2.15
N LEU A 2 -27.45 4.90 2.85
CA LEU A 2 -26.16 4.61 2.26
C LEU A 2 -26.32 3.34 1.41
N ASP A 3 -25.90 3.43 0.18
CA ASP A 3 -25.98 2.33 -0.81
C ASP A 3 -25.07 1.19 -0.32
N ILE A 4 -25.64 0.31 0.51
CA ILE A 4 -24.92 -0.78 1.17
C ILE A 4 -24.33 -1.74 0.13
N SER A 5 -25.01 -1.87 -1.02
CA SER A 5 -24.57 -2.76 -2.12
C SER A 5 -23.27 -2.28 -2.77
N GLY A 6 -23.09 -0.98 -3.00
CA GLY A 6 -21.85 -0.44 -3.56
C GLY A 6 -20.66 -0.61 -2.62
N ASN A 7 -20.84 -0.42 -1.32
CA ASN A 7 -19.78 -0.60 -0.32
C ASN A 7 -19.38 -2.07 -0.16
N PHE A 8 -20.32 -3.03 -0.33
CA PHE A 8 -20.03 -4.45 -0.26
C PHE A 8 -19.18 -4.94 -1.44
N LEU A 9 -19.47 -4.51 -2.66
CA LEU A 9 -18.66 -4.83 -3.83
C LEU A 9 -17.25 -4.28 -3.73
N PHE A 10 -17.11 -3.05 -3.23
CA PHE A 10 -15.80 -2.43 -2.99
C PHE A 10 -14.97 -3.24 -1.98
N THR A 11 -15.58 -3.64 -0.88
CA THR A 11 -14.92 -4.45 0.16
C THR A 11 -14.47 -5.81 -0.39
N LEU A 12 -15.30 -6.45 -1.22
CA LEU A 12 -15.00 -7.71 -1.88
C LEU A 12 -13.79 -7.58 -2.82
N ILE A 13 -13.77 -6.53 -3.66
CA ILE A 13 -12.66 -6.27 -4.60
C ILE A 13 -11.35 -6.06 -3.84
N ILE A 14 -11.39 -5.29 -2.76
CA ILE A 14 -10.21 -5.06 -1.90
C ILE A 14 -9.75 -6.38 -1.28
N GLY A 15 -10.67 -7.17 -0.73
CA GLY A 15 -10.35 -8.46 -0.12
C GLY A 15 -9.71 -9.44 -1.10
N ILE A 16 -10.26 -9.57 -2.30
CA ILE A 16 -9.70 -10.41 -3.37
C ILE A 16 -8.32 -9.90 -3.79
N GLY A 17 -8.15 -8.58 -3.97
CA GLY A 17 -6.87 -7.95 -4.31
C GLY A 17 -5.78 -8.24 -3.27
N LEU A 18 -6.11 -8.20 -1.98
CA LEU A 18 -5.20 -8.55 -0.89
C LEU A 18 -4.83 -10.03 -0.91
N ILE A 19 -5.76 -10.94 -1.17
CA ILE A 19 -5.50 -12.37 -1.29
C ILE A 19 -4.56 -12.65 -2.46
N ILE A 20 -4.83 -12.07 -3.64
CA ILE A 20 -3.98 -12.21 -4.82
C ILE A 20 -2.56 -11.71 -4.52
N THR A 21 -2.44 -10.52 -3.91
CA THR A 21 -1.15 -9.95 -3.50
C THR A 21 -0.41 -10.88 -2.54
N GLY A 22 -1.11 -11.44 -1.55
CA GLY A 22 -0.55 -12.40 -0.60
C GLY A 22 -0.06 -13.70 -1.25
N ILE A 23 -0.81 -14.23 -2.22
CA ILE A 23 -0.42 -15.44 -2.98
C ILE A 23 0.83 -15.15 -3.82
N ILE A 24 0.88 -14.02 -4.52
CA ILE A 24 2.06 -13.60 -5.29
C ILE A 24 3.28 -13.50 -4.39
N GLN A 25 3.16 -12.86 -3.23
CA GLN A 25 4.25 -12.74 -2.26
C GLN A 25 4.72 -14.09 -1.71
N LYS A 26 3.80 -15.05 -1.50
CA LYS A 26 4.14 -16.41 -1.05
C LYS A 26 4.95 -17.17 -2.10
N THR A 27 4.63 -16.98 -3.37
CA THR A 27 5.29 -17.68 -4.49
C THR A 27 6.70 -17.15 -4.76
N ILE A 28 6.96 -15.90 -4.40
CA ILE A 28 8.28 -15.28 -4.58
C ILE A 28 9.19 -15.73 -3.43
N LYS A 29 10.07 -16.70 -3.69
CA LYS A 29 11.18 -17.02 -2.81
C LYS A 29 12.22 -15.90 -2.90
N SER A 30 12.26 -15.03 -1.91
CA SER A 30 13.33 -14.04 -1.78
C SER A 30 14.60 -14.76 -1.33
N ASP A 31 15.55 -14.93 -2.24
CA ASP A 31 16.90 -15.35 -1.91
C ASP A 31 17.59 -14.16 -1.20
N LEU A 32 17.66 -14.24 0.13
CA LEU A 32 18.10 -13.16 1.03
C LEU A 32 19.59 -12.79 0.88
N LYS A 33 20.32 -13.43 -0.05
CA LYS A 33 21.79 -13.34 -0.12
C LYS A 33 22.37 -12.35 -1.11
N ASN A 34 21.56 -11.72 -1.97
CA ASN A 34 22.08 -10.73 -2.92
C ASN A 34 21.28 -9.44 -2.85
N GLU A 35 21.85 -8.41 -2.21
CA GLU A 35 21.38 -7.05 -2.38
C GLU A 35 21.64 -6.62 -3.82
N ARG A 36 20.62 -6.69 -4.66
CA ARG A 36 20.69 -6.11 -6.00
C ARG A 36 20.71 -4.58 -5.87
N ASN A 37 21.65 -3.98 -6.57
CA ASN A 37 21.66 -2.53 -6.75
C ASN A 37 20.41 -2.10 -7.51
N LEU A 38 19.81 -0.99 -7.08
CA LEU A 38 18.66 -0.39 -7.73
C LEU A 38 19.10 0.13 -9.11
N ASP A 39 18.73 -0.60 -10.17
CA ASP A 39 18.94 -0.15 -11.54
C ASP A 39 17.82 0.82 -11.95
N ASN A 40 18.14 1.80 -12.79
CA ASN A 40 17.18 2.77 -13.31
C ASN A 40 15.97 2.10 -13.96
N LYS A 41 16.16 0.98 -14.65
CA LYS A 41 15.06 0.20 -15.26
C LYS A 41 14.08 -0.34 -14.21
N VAL A 42 14.61 -0.82 -13.09
CA VAL A 42 13.77 -1.32 -11.97
C VAL A 42 13.02 -0.17 -11.33
N ALA A 43 13.68 0.98 -11.12
CA ALA A 43 13.06 2.16 -10.55
C ALA A 43 11.90 2.68 -11.42
N ILE A 44 12.13 2.82 -12.73
CA ILE A 44 11.10 3.27 -13.69
C ILE A 44 9.93 2.28 -13.74
N ALA A 45 10.21 0.99 -13.86
CA ALA A 45 9.16 -0.04 -13.89
C ALA A 45 8.34 -0.06 -12.59
N THR A 46 8.99 0.12 -11.43
CA THR A 46 8.28 0.22 -10.15
C THR A 46 7.39 1.46 -10.10
N GLY A 47 7.86 2.59 -10.65
CA GLY A 47 7.07 3.83 -10.74
C GLY A 47 5.84 3.66 -11.65
N ILE A 48 5.98 3.02 -12.81
CA ILE A 48 4.86 2.71 -13.71
C ILE A 48 3.84 1.81 -13.01
N LEU A 49 4.31 0.75 -12.35
CA LEU A 49 3.45 -0.17 -11.60
C LEU A 49 2.73 0.54 -10.44
N GLN A 50 3.39 1.50 -9.79
CA GLN A 50 2.75 2.33 -8.77
C GLN A 50 1.58 3.15 -9.34
N GLY A 51 1.66 3.58 -10.58
CA GLY A 51 0.58 4.28 -11.27
C GLY A 51 -0.71 3.46 -11.38
N PHE A 52 -0.63 2.12 -11.53
CA PHE A 52 -1.81 1.26 -11.53
C PHE A 52 -2.55 1.20 -10.18
N ALA A 53 -1.92 1.64 -9.11
CA ALA A 53 -2.57 1.72 -7.80
C ALA A 53 -3.63 2.83 -7.69
N VAL A 54 -3.84 3.62 -8.72
CA VAL A 54 -5.02 4.51 -8.86
C VAL A 54 -6.31 3.68 -8.97
N ILE A 55 -6.21 2.42 -9.45
CA ILE A 55 -7.37 1.55 -9.54
C ILE A 55 -7.79 1.11 -8.13
N PRO A 56 -9.06 1.34 -7.73
CA PRO A 56 -9.56 0.92 -6.43
C PRO A 56 -9.39 -0.60 -6.21
N GLY A 57 -8.91 -0.98 -5.02
CA GLY A 57 -8.63 -2.39 -4.69
C GLY A 57 -7.19 -2.83 -4.94
N ILE A 58 -6.39 -2.07 -5.69
CA ILE A 58 -4.96 -2.35 -5.86
C ILE A 58 -4.18 -1.63 -4.76
N SER A 59 -3.58 -2.42 -3.86
CA SER A 59 -2.69 -1.88 -2.83
C SER A 59 -1.40 -1.36 -3.46
N ARG A 60 -1.15 -0.03 -3.36
CA ARG A 60 0.04 0.61 -3.90
C ARG A 60 1.33 0.00 -3.34
N SER A 61 1.42 -0.12 -2.02
CA SER A 61 2.57 -0.78 -1.39
C SER A 61 2.64 -2.26 -1.74
N GLY A 62 1.50 -2.91 -1.93
CA GLY A 62 1.42 -4.31 -2.35
C GLY A 62 2.03 -4.55 -3.72
N ILE A 63 1.63 -3.80 -4.75
CA ILE A 63 2.13 -3.98 -6.12
C ILE A 63 3.62 -3.63 -6.25
N THR A 64 4.05 -2.51 -5.65
CA THR A 64 5.45 -2.08 -5.70
C THR A 64 6.36 -3.03 -4.94
N THR A 65 5.96 -3.47 -3.73
CA THR A 65 6.72 -4.44 -2.94
C THR A 65 6.78 -5.79 -3.65
N SER A 66 5.67 -6.28 -4.22
CA SER A 66 5.64 -7.55 -4.94
C SER A 66 6.57 -7.53 -6.15
N TYR A 67 6.60 -6.45 -6.92
CA TYR A 67 7.53 -6.31 -8.03
C TYR A 67 8.99 -6.30 -7.58
N LEU A 68 9.32 -5.55 -6.51
CA LEU A 68 10.68 -5.52 -5.97
C LEU A 68 11.11 -6.88 -5.43
N LEU A 69 10.20 -7.62 -4.77
CA LEU A 69 10.44 -9.01 -4.36
C LEU A 69 10.66 -9.94 -5.56
N PHE A 70 9.87 -9.80 -6.62
CA PHE A 70 10.07 -10.52 -7.87
C PHE A 70 11.45 -10.25 -8.48
N ARG A 71 11.93 -9.01 -8.35
CA ARG A 71 13.29 -8.60 -8.74
C ARG A 71 14.37 -9.05 -7.74
N ARG A 72 14.02 -9.88 -6.75
CA ARG A 72 14.90 -10.46 -5.72
C ARG A 72 15.51 -9.46 -4.74
N PHE A 73 14.79 -8.36 -4.46
CA PHE A 73 15.14 -7.49 -3.34
C PHE A 73 14.75 -8.15 -2.01
N ASN A 74 15.51 -7.87 -0.95
CA ASN A 74 15.16 -8.28 0.40
C ASN A 74 13.80 -7.66 0.81
N PRO A 75 12.92 -8.37 1.52
CA PRO A 75 11.60 -7.87 1.93
C PRO A 75 11.65 -6.53 2.66
N SER A 76 12.61 -6.32 3.56
CA SER A 76 12.76 -5.04 4.27
C SER A 76 13.19 -3.92 3.33
N THR A 77 14.09 -4.19 2.40
CA THR A 77 14.54 -3.23 1.38
C THR A 77 13.41 -2.90 0.40
N ALA A 78 12.66 -3.91 -0.05
CA ALA A 78 11.50 -3.73 -0.93
C ALA A 78 10.43 -2.83 -0.30
N LEU A 79 10.11 -3.05 0.98
CA LEU A 79 9.18 -2.20 1.73
C LEU A 79 9.71 -0.77 1.89
N ARG A 80 10.98 -0.60 2.28
CA ARG A 80 11.58 0.73 2.41
C ARG A 80 11.54 1.50 1.10
N LEU A 81 11.92 0.88 -0.01
CA LEU A 81 11.86 1.49 -1.34
C LEU A 81 10.42 1.85 -1.73
N SER A 82 9.47 0.95 -1.48
CA SER A 82 8.05 1.21 -1.71
C SER A 82 7.55 2.43 -0.93
N PHE A 83 7.92 2.57 0.34
CA PHE A 83 7.56 3.74 1.14
C PHE A 83 8.24 5.02 0.66
N ILE A 84 9.55 4.98 0.35
CA ILE A 84 10.27 6.16 -0.17
C ILE A 84 9.64 6.63 -1.48
N MET A 85 9.33 5.72 -2.41
CA MET A 85 8.66 6.05 -3.67
C MET A 85 7.24 6.58 -3.48
N SER A 86 6.62 6.28 -2.33
CA SER A 86 5.29 6.81 -2.01
C SER A 86 5.29 8.31 -1.70
N ILE A 87 6.38 8.83 -1.16
CA ILE A 87 6.47 10.23 -0.71
C ILE A 87 6.20 11.20 -1.88
N PRO A 88 6.98 11.16 -2.99
CA PRO A 88 6.73 12.06 -4.11
C PRO A 88 5.35 11.85 -4.74
N ALA A 89 4.85 10.63 -4.80
CA ALA A 89 3.55 10.35 -5.40
C ALA A 89 2.38 10.92 -4.56
N VAL A 90 2.43 10.77 -3.23
CA VAL A 90 1.42 11.37 -2.34
C VAL A 90 1.53 12.89 -2.36
N PHE A 91 2.74 13.42 -2.36
CA PHE A 91 2.96 14.85 -2.45
C PHE A 91 2.34 15.45 -3.72
N LEU A 92 2.60 14.86 -4.88
CA LEU A 92 2.02 15.29 -6.15
C LEU A 92 0.49 15.13 -6.17
N ALA A 93 -0.04 14.06 -5.61
CA ALA A 93 -1.49 13.85 -5.50
C ALA A 93 -2.15 14.94 -4.64
N ASN A 94 -1.56 15.27 -3.49
CA ASN A 94 -2.06 16.35 -2.64
C ASN A 94 -1.96 17.72 -3.33
N LEU A 95 -0.86 18.00 -4.04
CA LEU A 95 -0.75 19.23 -4.82
C LEU A 95 -1.84 19.32 -5.90
N PHE A 96 -2.14 18.20 -6.57
CA PHE A 96 -3.19 18.16 -7.57
C PHE A 96 -4.57 18.45 -6.96
N VAL A 97 -4.89 17.86 -5.81
CA VAL A 97 -6.14 18.13 -5.08
C VAL A 97 -6.25 19.60 -4.70
N ILE A 98 -5.19 20.17 -4.13
CA ILE A 98 -5.15 21.61 -3.78
C ILE A 98 -5.36 22.48 -5.01
N PHE A 99 -4.80 22.09 -6.15
CA PHE A 99 -4.92 22.85 -7.40
C PHE A 99 -6.34 22.80 -7.96
N VAL A 100 -7.05 21.67 -7.81
CA VAL A 100 -8.40 21.47 -8.36
C VAL A 100 -9.48 22.00 -7.42
N GLU A 101 -9.36 21.72 -6.12
CA GLU A 101 -10.39 22.04 -5.11
C GLU A 101 -10.14 23.37 -4.39
N GLY A 102 -8.92 23.92 -4.52
CA GLY A 102 -8.48 25.09 -3.76
C GLY A 102 -8.13 24.74 -2.32
N ILE A 103 -7.55 25.71 -1.63
CA ILE A 103 -7.33 25.64 -0.20
C ILE A 103 -8.61 26.13 0.46
N GLN A 104 -9.35 25.24 1.15
CA GLN A 104 -10.44 25.64 2.01
C GLN A 104 -9.87 26.47 3.16
N ASP A 105 -10.72 27.29 3.82
CA ASP A 105 -10.37 28.26 4.89
C ASP A 105 -9.73 27.60 6.12
N LEU A 106 -8.60 26.93 5.94
CA LEU A 106 -7.81 26.39 7.05
C LEU A 106 -6.95 27.49 7.65
N GLN A 107 -7.04 27.66 8.95
CA GLN A 107 -6.16 28.58 9.67
C GLN A 107 -4.72 28.06 9.58
N PHE A 108 -3.75 28.95 9.35
CA PHE A 108 -2.33 28.60 9.20
C PHE A 108 -1.78 27.76 10.37
N ILE A 109 -2.28 28.01 11.59
CA ILE A 109 -1.93 27.24 12.79
C ILE A 109 -2.42 25.79 12.71
N GLU A 110 -3.64 25.56 12.26
CA GLU A 110 -4.21 24.20 12.10
C GLU A 110 -3.41 23.38 11.09
N LEU A 111 -2.97 24.01 10.00
CA LEU A 111 -2.13 23.38 8.99
C LEU A 111 -0.78 22.94 9.56
N ILE A 112 -0.09 23.81 10.34
CA ILE A 112 1.17 23.46 10.97
C ILE A 112 1.02 22.30 11.94
N ILE A 113 -0.02 22.33 12.78
CA ILE A 113 -0.29 21.26 13.73
C ILE A 113 -0.58 19.95 13.01
N ALA A 114 -1.42 19.96 11.98
CA ALA A 114 -1.74 18.79 11.18
C ALA A 114 -0.49 18.17 10.52
N VAL A 115 0.36 18.99 9.92
CA VAL A 115 1.62 18.55 9.30
C VAL A 115 2.58 17.96 10.33
N ALA A 116 2.74 18.60 11.49
CA ALA A 116 3.63 18.12 12.56
C ALA A 116 3.16 16.75 13.10
N PHE A 117 1.88 16.63 13.43
CA PHE A 117 1.30 15.35 13.90
C PHE A 117 1.37 14.26 12.84
N SER A 118 1.07 14.56 11.58
CA SER A 118 1.17 13.61 10.47
C SER A 118 2.60 13.14 10.26
N CYS A 119 3.58 14.02 10.36
CA CYS A 119 4.99 13.68 10.23
C CYS A 119 5.44 12.73 11.34
N VAL A 120 5.15 13.06 12.60
CA VAL A 120 5.54 12.23 13.75
C VAL A 120 4.86 10.87 13.71
N SER A 121 3.55 10.83 13.51
CA SER A 121 2.78 9.57 13.44
C SER A 121 3.21 8.71 12.25
N GLY A 122 3.49 9.32 11.09
CA GLY A 122 4.00 8.66 9.91
C GLY A 122 5.36 8.01 10.13
N LEU A 123 6.32 8.71 10.75
CA LEU A 123 7.63 8.17 11.06
C LEU A 123 7.57 6.99 12.04
N ILE A 124 6.74 7.10 13.08
CA ILE A 124 6.52 6.02 14.05
C ILE A 124 5.90 4.81 13.36
N SER A 125 4.86 5.03 12.56
CA SER A 125 4.15 3.98 11.83
C SER A 125 5.07 3.25 10.85
N ILE A 126 5.81 3.96 10.00
CA ILE A 126 6.74 3.37 9.03
C ILE A 126 7.82 2.54 9.74
N SER A 127 8.42 3.09 10.81
CA SER A 127 9.46 2.41 11.58
C SER A 127 8.92 1.12 12.22
N SER A 128 7.70 1.17 12.76
CA SER A 128 7.03 0.01 13.37
C SER A 128 6.68 -1.03 12.31
N PHE A 129 6.13 -0.62 11.18
CA PHE A 129 5.79 -1.52 10.07
C PHE A 129 7.02 -2.23 9.51
N ILE A 130 8.14 -1.55 9.32
CA ILE A 130 9.38 -2.17 8.85
C ILE A 130 9.89 -3.21 9.84
N LYS A 131 9.85 -2.93 11.15
CA LYS A 131 10.24 -3.89 12.20
C LYS A 131 9.33 -5.12 12.23
N ILE A 132 8.03 -4.92 12.11
CA ILE A 132 7.04 -6.00 12.07
C ILE A 132 7.23 -6.84 10.79
N ALA A 133 7.42 -6.21 9.64
CA ALA A 133 7.62 -6.89 8.37
C ALA A 133 8.87 -7.77 8.32
N GLN A 134 9.88 -7.48 9.14
CA GLN A 134 11.06 -8.34 9.31
C GLN A 134 10.76 -9.61 10.11
N LYS A 135 9.74 -9.58 10.99
CA LYS A 135 9.38 -10.70 11.88
C LYS A 135 8.23 -11.55 11.34
N ILE A 136 7.32 -10.97 10.60
CA ILE A 136 6.11 -11.64 10.10
C ILE A 136 6.27 -11.91 8.61
N ARG A 137 5.84 -13.08 8.17
CA ARG A 137 5.70 -13.39 6.74
C ARG A 137 4.53 -12.56 6.20
N PHE A 138 4.84 -11.48 5.50
CA PHE A 138 3.87 -10.47 5.05
C PHE A 138 2.72 -11.06 4.20
N TRP A 139 2.98 -12.16 3.49
CA TRP A 139 1.95 -12.87 2.74
C TRP A 139 0.83 -13.45 3.63
N ILE A 140 1.17 -13.89 4.87
CA ILE A 140 0.17 -14.40 5.83
C ILE A 140 -0.78 -13.28 6.24
N PHE A 141 -0.23 -12.11 6.55
CA PHE A 141 -1.03 -10.93 6.91
C PHE A 141 -1.98 -10.53 5.78
N SER A 142 -1.49 -10.46 4.54
CA SER A 142 -2.30 -10.07 3.37
C SER A 142 -3.44 -11.07 3.10
N ILE A 143 -3.17 -12.38 3.20
CA ILE A 143 -4.21 -13.41 3.03
C ILE A 143 -5.20 -13.38 4.19
N PHE A 144 -4.74 -13.21 5.43
CA PHE A 144 -5.61 -13.16 6.59
C PHE A 144 -6.58 -11.97 6.54
N VAL A 145 -6.07 -10.77 6.28
CA VAL A 145 -6.90 -9.56 6.16
C VAL A 145 -7.84 -9.67 4.96
N GLY A 146 -7.34 -10.13 3.81
CA GLY A 146 -8.17 -10.36 2.63
C GLY A 146 -9.30 -11.37 2.88
N GLY A 147 -9.01 -12.46 3.57
CA GLY A 147 -10.01 -13.46 3.99
C GLY A 147 -11.07 -12.87 4.92
N LEU A 148 -10.65 -12.08 5.90
CA LEU A 148 -11.55 -11.39 6.84
C LEU A 148 -12.54 -10.45 6.14
N LEU A 149 -12.13 -9.82 5.03
CA LEU A 149 -12.99 -8.96 4.21
C LEU A 149 -13.93 -9.75 3.31
N VAL A 150 -13.54 -10.94 2.84
CA VAL A 150 -14.33 -11.76 1.92
C VAL A 150 -15.33 -12.65 2.65
N ILE A 151 -15.00 -13.16 3.84
CA ILE A 151 -15.85 -14.07 4.62
C ILE A 151 -17.26 -13.51 4.88
N PRO A 152 -17.45 -12.27 5.37
CA PRO A 152 -18.78 -11.69 5.61
C PRO A 152 -19.64 -11.65 4.35
N TYR A 153 -19.01 -11.42 3.19
CA TYR A 153 -19.72 -11.41 1.91
C TYR A 153 -20.23 -12.80 1.55
N ILE A 154 -19.40 -13.84 1.73
CA ILE A 154 -19.79 -15.22 1.45
C ILE A 154 -20.92 -15.66 2.40
N LEU A 155 -20.83 -15.31 3.69
CA LEU A 155 -21.85 -15.63 4.67
C LEU A 155 -23.21 -14.98 4.34
N ASN A 156 -23.18 -13.73 3.88
CA ASN A 156 -24.39 -13.00 3.50
C ASN A 156 -25.02 -13.53 2.18
N LEU A 157 -24.22 -14.21 1.33
CA LEU A 157 -24.72 -14.82 0.10
C LEU A 157 -25.40 -16.18 0.35
N ILE A 158 -25.07 -16.85 1.46
CA ILE A 158 -25.56 -18.18 1.84
C ILE A 158 -26.77 -18.08 2.79
N SER A 159 -26.93 -16.95 3.46
CA SER A 159 -28.05 -16.63 4.36
C SER A 159 -29.24 -16.03 3.61
#